data_ed66d6f36e43f0b9e1b156f6688cd165
#
_entry.id   ed66d6f36e43f0b9e1b156f6688cd165
#
_cell.length_a   1.000
_cell.length_b   1.000
_cell.length_c   1.000
_cell.angle_alpha   90.00
_cell.angle_beta   90.00
_cell.angle_gamma   90.00
#
_symmetry.space_group_name_H-M   'P 1'
#
loop_
_entity.id
_entity.type
_entity.pdbx_description
1 polymer ?
#
loop_
_entity_poly.entity_id
_entity_poly.type
_entity_poly.pdbx_seq_one_letter_code
_entity_poly.pdbx_strand_id
1 'polypeptide(L)'
;GTFTNTQRMLQTHFKAADPPGDCRSDLSFTYQLGKRLKKLYADSQAPRDQGFLNMTFEYEHENAHERQLGEPSATKLLKEINGYYTADPAKHVASFGDLKDDGSTTCASWIYCGVFPAPDRNLAASKQPDPPGKPGAHLNWGWAWPANRRLMYNRASADLQGNPWSERKRWVWWDGSRWTGYDTPDFALTKAPNAPAQPNGVGLDALAGTDPFIMKADGVGWLYVPSGLVDGPLPTQYEPAESPIHNPLYKQQSSPVLKYWKQDGNPLASVADPAYPYVITTYRLTEHYLSGAMSRWLPVLSELMPEVFVELSPELAREKGIENLDWVIVSSPRARVRAKALVTRRMWPLRIDGRTVHQVGMPWHWGYEGIVTGDAANELTALVGDPNVSIHEGKAFVCNVEKA
;
A
#
# COMPACT_ATOMS: atom_id res chain seq x y z
N GLY A 1 8.31 7.39 -16.13
CA GLY A 1 8.68 6.78 -14.85
C GLY A 1 8.27 5.31 -14.76
N THR A 2 8.60 4.68 -13.65
CA THR A 2 8.19 3.32 -13.32
C THR A 2 7.51 3.31 -11.96
N PHE A 3 6.59 2.39 -11.76
CA PHE A 3 6.05 2.13 -10.43
C PHE A 3 5.74 0.64 -10.22
N THR A 4 5.69 0.25 -8.96
CA THR A 4 5.22 -1.06 -8.53
C THR A 4 4.12 -0.91 -7.48
N ASN A 5 3.41 -1.99 -7.24
CA ASN A 5 2.30 -2.05 -6.29
C ASN A 5 2.31 -3.38 -5.54
N THR A 6 1.25 -3.67 -4.78
CA THR A 6 1.13 -4.92 -4.02
C THR A 6 1.19 -6.19 -4.86
N GLN A 7 0.84 -6.13 -6.14
CA GLN A 7 1.01 -7.24 -7.07
C GLN A 7 2.46 -7.43 -7.52
N ARG A 8 3.37 -6.53 -7.10
CA ARG A 8 4.81 -6.53 -7.44
C ARG A 8 5.13 -6.36 -8.92
N MET A 9 4.16 -6.09 -9.77
CA MET A 9 4.39 -5.79 -11.16
C MET A 9 5.07 -4.43 -11.29
N LEU A 10 6.16 -4.38 -12.04
CA LEU A 10 6.88 -3.16 -12.35
C LEU A 10 6.63 -2.80 -13.81
N GLN A 11 6.07 -1.62 -14.04
CA GLN A 11 5.78 -1.13 -15.38
C GLN A 11 6.44 0.21 -15.65
N THR A 12 6.97 0.36 -16.86
CA THR A 12 7.45 1.65 -17.37
C THR A 12 6.27 2.45 -17.89
N HIS A 13 6.12 3.67 -17.42
CA HIS A 13 5.15 4.65 -17.90
C HIS A 13 5.85 5.74 -18.69
N PHE A 14 5.35 5.99 -19.89
CA PHE A 14 5.82 7.09 -20.71
C PHE A 14 5.04 8.36 -20.36
N LYS A 15 5.69 9.49 -20.52
CA LYS A 15 5.05 10.79 -20.33
C LYS A 15 3.95 10.97 -21.40
N ALA A 16 2.76 11.36 -20.96
CA ALA A 16 1.61 11.59 -21.84
C ALA A 16 1.52 13.08 -22.28
N ALA A 17 1.90 14.00 -21.40
CA ALA A 17 1.86 15.44 -21.65
C ALA A 17 2.96 16.14 -20.86
N ASP A 18 3.36 17.30 -21.29
CA ASP A 18 4.28 18.15 -20.55
C ASP A 18 3.62 18.70 -19.29
N PRO A 19 4.38 18.87 -18.19
CA PRO A 19 3.85 19.48 -16.99
C PRO A 19 3.50 20.95 -17.26
N PRO A 20 2.38 21.46 -16.72
CA PRO A 20 2.02 22.85 -16.89
C PRO A 20 2.90 23.78 -16.03
N GLY A 21 3.27 24.93 -16.57
CA GLY A 21 4.01 25.96 -15.84
C GLY A 21 5.31 25.45 -15.22
N ASP A 22 5.48 25.66 -13.92
CA ASP A 22 6.66 25.20 -13.14
C ASP A 22 6.47 23.88 -12.41
N CYS A 23 5.46 23.10 -12.77
CA CYS A 23 5.26 21.75 -12.22
C CYS A 23 6.43 20.84 -12.59
N ARG A 24 6.68 19.84 -11.73
CA ARG A 24 7.69 18.81 -11.93
C ARG A 24 7.09 17.44 -11.64
N SER A 25 7.56 16.40 -12.34
CA SER A 25 7.24 15.04 -11.96
C SER A 25 7.94 14.67 -10.66
N ASP A 26 7.37 13.72 -9.91
CA ASP A 26 8.01 13.17 -8.70
C ASP A 26 9.41 12.63 -9.01
N LEU A 27 9.57 12.03 -10.19
CA LEU A 27 10.85 11.50 -10.67
C LEU A 27 11.88 12.62 -10.87
N SER A 28 11.49 13.72 -11.54
CA SER A 28 12.34 14.89 -11.73
C SER A 28 12.72 15.53 -10.41
N PHE A 29 11.74 15.75 -9.53
CA PHE A 29 11.97 16.32 -8.20
C PHE A 29 12.99 15.49 -7.40
N THR A 30 12.77 14.17 -7.31
CA THR A 30 13.64 13.26 -6.56
C THR A 30 15.04 13.21 -7.15
N TYR A 31 15.14 13.20 -8.48
CA TYR A 31 16.42 13.22 -9.19
C TYR A 31 17.24 14.49 -8.89
N GLN A 32 16.62 15.66 -8.99
CA GLN A 32 17.28 16.94 -8.70
C GLN A 32 17.69 17.05 -7.24
N LEU A 33 16.82 16.61 -6.33
CA LEU A 33 17.13 16.53 -4.89
C LEU A 33 18.33 15.60 -4.63
N GLY A 34 18.32 14.41 -5.24
CA GLY A 34 19.40 13.44 -5.11
C GLY A 34 20.75 13.99 -5.61
N LYS A 35 20.78 14.66 -6.76
CA LYS A 35 21.99 15.33 -7.26
C LYS A 35 22.51 16.40 -6.29
N ARG A 36 21.61 17.18 -5.70
CA ARG A 36 22.00 18.20 -4.74
C ARG A 36 22.54 17.60 -3.44
N LEU A 37 21.90 16.56 -2.94
CA LEU A 37 22.36 15.84 -1.76
C LEU A 37 23.74 15.19 -2.02
N LYS A 38 23.90 14.52 -3.15
CA LYS A 38 25.20 13.92 -3.53
C LYS A 38 26.34 14.97 -3.51
N LYS A 39 26.05 16.17 -4.02
CA LYS A 39 27.04 17.27 -3.96
C LYS A 39 27.32 17.73 -2.53
N LEU A 40 26.32 17.79 -1.67
CA LEU A 40 26.49 18.19 -0.27
C LEU A 40 27.24 17.15 0.56
N TYR A 41 27.15 15.89 0.21
CA TYR A 41 27.78 14.77 0.90
C TYR A 41 29.09 14.31 0.22
N ALA A 42 29.56 14.99 -0.82
CA ALA A 42 30.70 14.56 -1.64
C ALA A 42 31.97 14.20 -0.85
N ASP A 43 32.22 14.90 0.26
CA ASP A 43 33.40 14.70 1.10
C ASP A 43 33.16 13.73 2.27
N SER A 44 31.96 13.15 2.39
CA SER A 44 31.63 12.23 3.47
C SER A 44 32.41 10.93 3.37
N GLN A 45 33.05 10.55 4.48
CA GLN A 45 33.74 9.26 4.64
C GLN A 45 32.93 8.27 5.48
N ALA A 46 31.72 8.64 5.89
CA ALA A 46 30.89 7.78 6.72
C ALA A 46 30.43 6.55 5.90
N PRO A 47 30.61 5.30 6.40
CA PRO A 47 30.21 4.09 5.69
C PRO A 47 28.73 4.08 5.26
N ARG A 48 27.85 4.64 6.06
CA ARG A 48 26.41 4.74 5.77
C ARG A 48 26.09 5.61 4.53
N ASP A 49 26.96 6.54 4.16
CA ASP A 49 26.76 7.47 3.05
C ASP A 49 27.31 6.93 1.73
N GLN A 50 28.20 5.92 1.79
CA GLN A 50 28.91 5.42 0.61
C GLN A 50 27.95 4.78 -0.42
N GLY A 51 26.92 4.07 0.02
CA GLY A 51 25.92 3.51 -0.90
C GLY A 51 25.22 4.57 -1.74
N PHE A 52 24.90 5.72 -1.14
CA PHE A 52 24.33 6.86 -1.86
C PHE A 52 25.35 7.56 -2.77
N LEU A 53 26.58 7.75 -2.29
CA LEU A 53 27.63 8.41 -3.05
C LEU A 53 28.07 7.60 -4.27
N ASN A 54 27.98 6.28 -4.21
CA ASN A 54 28.32 5.37 -5.30
C ASN A 54 27.26 5.32 -6.41
N MET A 55 26.03 5.80 -6.18
CA MET A 55 25.03 5.95 -7.25
C MET A 55 25.51 6.97 -8.28
N THR A 56 25.33 6.68 -9.57
CA THR A 56 25.88 7.54 -10.64
C THR A 56 25.18 8.89 -10.73
N PHE A 57 23.87 8.93 -10.61
CA PHE A 57 23.03 10.09 -10.91
C PHE A 57 23.23 10.62 -12.35
N GLU A 58 23.66 9.77 -13.28
CA GLU A 58 23.88 10.10 -14.70
C GLU A 58 22.65 9.73 -15.53
N TYR A 59 21.51 10.26 -15.14
CA TYR A 59 20.22 9.92 -15.74
C TYR A 59 19.70 10.97 -16.72
N GLU A 60 20.56 11.85 -17.27
CA GLU A 60 20.13 12.81 -18.27
C GLU A 60 19.37 12.11 -19.40
N HIS A 61 18.21 12.67 -19.75
CA HIS A 61 17.37 12.13 -20.81
C HIS A 61 18.05 12.31 -22.18
N GLU A 62 17.90 11.36 -23.09
CA GLU A 62 18.45 11.41 -24.45
C GLU A 62 17.77 12.52 -25.29
N ASN A 63 16.47 12.75 -25.04
CA ASN A 63 15.69 13.78 -25.71
C ASN A 63 16.02 15.17 -25.12
N ALA A 64 16.33 16.14 -25.98
CA ALA A 64 16.70 17.50 -25.57
C ALA A 64 15.57 18.24 -24.86
N HIS A 65 14.33 18.08 -25.29
CA HIS A 65 13.17 18.68 -24.66
C HIS A 65 12.97 18.18 -23.24
N GLU A 66 13.08 16.86 -23.00
CA GLU A 66 13.00 16.28 -21.67
C GLU A 66 14.11 16.80 -20.74
N ARG A 67 15.33 16.93 -21.26
CA ARG A 67 16.44 17.54 -20.50
C ARG A 67 16.15 18.98 -20.11
N GLN A 68 15.54 19.76 -21.00
CA GLN A 68 15.17 21.15 -20.73
C GLN A 68 14.11 21.23 -19.62
N LEU A 69 13.18 20.28 -19.56
CA LEU A 69 12.20 20.15 -18.48
C LEU A 69 12.81 19.60 -17.18
N GLY A 70 14.04 19.16 -17.21
CA GLY A 70 14.72 18.55 -16.05
C GLY A 70 14.30 17.09 -15.77
N GLU A 71 13.63 16.46 -16.73
CA GLU A 71 13.19 15.06 -16.61
C GLU A 71 14.35 14.08 -16.83
N PRO A 72 14.58 13.14 -15.93
CA PRO A 72 15.60 12.10 -16.13
C PRO A 72 15.08 10.97 -17.01
N SER A 73 16.01 10.21 -17.59
CA SER A 73 15.70 8.97 -18.28
C SER A 73 15.33 7.87 -17.29
N ALA A 74 14.05 7.48 -17.28
CA ALA A 74 13.57 6.36 -16.47
C ALA A 74 14.28 5.04 -16.83
N THR A 75 14.71 4.88 -18.08
CA THR A 75 15.46 3.71 -18.55
C THR A 75 16.85 3.65 -17.92
N LYS A 76 17.57 4.78 -17.88
CA LYS A 76 18.90 4.82 -17.24
C LYS A 76 18.79 4.57 -15.73
N LEU A 77 17.79 5.16 -15.09
CA LEU A 77 17.51 4.92 -13.67
C LEU A 77 17.19 3.45 -13.41
N LEU A 78 16.35 2.82 -14.23
CA LEU A 78 15.99 1.42 -14.08
C LEU A 78 17.19 0.48 -14.27
N LYS A 79 18.13 0.84 -15.14
CA LYS A 79 19.40 0.13 -15.29
C LYS A 79 20.21 0.12 -13.99
N GLU A 80 20.35 1.25 -13.32
CA GLU A 80 21.06 1.33 -12.04
C GLU A 80 20.30 0.60 -10.92
N ILE A 81 18.98 0.68 -10.92
CA ILE A 81 18.13 -0.07 -9.98
C ILE A 81 18.33 -1.58 -10.17
N ASN A 82 18.32 -2.07 -11.41
CA ASN A 82 18.55 -3.49 -11.74
C ASN A 82 19.96 -3.94 -11.36
N GLY A 83 20.95 -3.11 -11.62
CA GLY A 83 22.35 -3.38 -11.36
C GLY A 83 23.14 -3.83 -12.59
N TYR A 84 24.46 -3.72 -12.46
CA TYR A 84 25.44 -3.98 -13.51
C TYR A 84 26.79 -4.40 -12.92
N TYR A 85 27.71 -4.84 -13.77
CA TYR A 85 29.08 -5.15 -13.39
C TYR A 85 29.91 -3.86 -13.32
N THR A 86 30.60 -3.63 -12.22
CA THR A 86 31.37 -2.38 -11.98
C THR A 86 32.48 -2.16 -12.99
N ALA A 87 33.12 -3.24 -13.45
CA ALA A 87 34.20 -3.18 -14.49
C ALA A 87 33.63 -2.89 -15.89
N ASP A 88 32.37 -3.18 -16.16
CA ASP A 88 31.70 -2.94 -17.42
C ASP A 88 30.24 -2.56 -17.17
N PRO A 89 29.93 -1.28 -16.93
CA PRO A 89 28.56 -0.83 -16.65
C PRO A 89 27.56 -1.06 -17.79
N ALA A 90 28.00 -1.39 -19.01
CA ALA A 90 27.12 -1.79 -20.09
C ALA A 90 26.57 -3.22 -19.90
N LYS A 91 27.28 -4.04 -19.14
CA LYS A 91 26.85 -5.40 -18.81
C LYS A 91 25.92 -5.38 -17.57
N HIS A 92 24.64 -5.61 -17.79
CA HIS A 92 23.65 -5.66 -16.73
C HIS A 92 23.76 -6.96 -15.92
N VAL A 93 23.38 -6.90 -14.65
CA VAL A 93 23.13 -8.08 -13.82
C VAL A 93 21.85 -8.75 -14.33
N ALA A 94 21.94 -10.03 -14.70
CA ALA A 94 20.82 -10.76 -15.31
C ALA A 94 19.80 -11.25 -14.26
N SER A 95 20.27 -11.47 -13.02
CA SER A 95 19.43 -11.95 -11.93
C SER A 95 20.01 -11.56 -10.56
N PHE A 96 19.21 -11.66 -9.54
CA PHE A 96 19.66 -11.49 -8.15
C PHE A 96 20.85 -12.41 -7.79
N GLY A 97 20.89 -13.64 -8.35
CA GLY A 97 21.97 -14.59 -8.08
C GLY A 97 23.34 -14.18 -8.62
N ASP A 98 23.38 -13.19 -9.50
CA ASP A 98 24.65 -12.69 -10.09
C ASP A 98 25.28 -11.58 -9.25
N LEU A 99 24.54 -11.03 -8.27
CA LEU A 99 25.08 -10.03 -7.35
C LEU A 99 26.19 -10.63 -6.48
N LYS A 100 27.26 -9.87 -6.29
CA LYS A 100 28.42 -10.21 -5.46
C LYS A 100 28.62 -9.13 -4.40
N ASP A 101 29.10 -9.52 -3.24
CA ASP A 101 29.48 -8.64 -2.14
C ASP A 101 30.94 -8.17 -2.16
N ASP A 102 31.69 -8.60 -3.18
CA ASP A 102 33.09 -8.24 -3.40
C ASP A 102 33.31 -6.92 -4.16
N GLY A 103 32.22 -6.20 -4.48
CA GLY A 103 32.26 -4.93 -5.23
C GLY A 103 32.37 -5.12 -6.75
N SER A 104 32.41 -6.33 -7.29
CA SER A 104 32.43 -6.59 -8.74
C SER A 104 31.08 -6.34 -9.43
N THR A 105 30.01 -6.26 -8.64
CA THR A 105 28.66 -5.87 -9.09
C THR A 105 28.09 -4.82 -8.18
N THR A 106 27.16 -4.02 -8.70
CA THR A 106 26.40 -3.03 -7.94
C THR A 106 24.94 -3.01 -8.34
N CYS A 107 24.05 -2.62 -7.47
CA CYS A 107 22.65 -2.32 -7.78
C CYS A 107 22.08 -1.30 -6.79
N ALA A 108 21.16 -0.46 -7.23
CA ALA A 108 20.48 0.45 -6.32
C ALA A 108 19.38 -0.26 -5.49
N SER A 109 18.79 -1.33 -6.01
CA SER A 109 17.79 -2.10 -5.27
C SER A 109 17.72 -3.55 -5.73
N TRP A 110 18.27 -4.46 -4.92
CA TRP A 110 18.38 -5.89 -5.22
C TRP A 110 17.06 -6.57 -5.59
N ILE A 111 15.93 -6.08 -5.07
CA ILE A 111 14.60 -6.66 -5.32
C ILE A 111 14.17 -6.53 -6.79
N TYR A 112 14.79 -5.63 -7.55
CA TYR A 112 14.50 -5.40 -8.96
C TYR A 112 15.54 -6.03 -9.90
N CYS A 113 16.53 -6.74 -9.38
CA CYS A 113 17.50 -7.44 -10.22
C CYS A 113 16.82 -8.46 -11.12
N GLY A 114 17.12 -8.41 -12.42
CA GLY A 114 16.48 -9.22 -13.46
C GLY A 114 15.32 -8.52 -14.18
N VAL A 115 14.92 -7.31 -13.78
CA VAL A 115 13.90 -6.52 -14.49
C VAL A 115 14.44 -5.90 -15.77
N PHE A 116 15.76 -5.58 -15.80
CA PHE A 116 16.44 -5.07 -16.97
C PHE A 116 17.74 -5.87 -17.21
N PRO A 117 17.62 -7.17 -17.55
CA PRO A 117 18.75 -8.11 -17.52
C PRO A 117 19.80 -7.90 -18.63
N ALA A 118 19.49 -7.15 -19.68
CA ALA A 118 20.37 -6.83 -20.77
C ALA A 118 20.02 -5.46 -21.37
N PRO A 119 20.96 -4.78 -22.07
CA PRO A 119 20.74 -3.41 -22.58
C PRO A 119 19.53 -3.24 -23.50
N ASP A 120 19.12 -4.27 -24.19
CA ASP A 120 17.99 -4.32 -25.12
C ASP A 120 16.74 -5.03 -24.54
N ARG A 121 16.81 -5.45 -23.27
CA ARG A 121 15.76 -6.28 -22.66
C ARG A 121 15.18 -5.64 -21.39
N ASN A 122 14.41 -4.60 -21.56
CA ASN A 122 13.66 -3.97 -20.47
C ASN A 122 12.33 -4.68 -20.25
N LEU A 123 12.22 -5.54 -19.23
CA LEU A 123 11.01 -6.30 -18.94
C LEU A 123 9.89 -5.43 -18.37
N ALA A 124 10.24 -4.30 -17.75
CA ALA A 124 9.23 -3.32 -17.27
C ALA A 124 8.49 -2.61 -18.42
N ALA A 125 9.08 -2.59 -19.62
CA ALA A 125 8.46 -2.06 -20.83
C ALA A 125 7.85 -3.15 -21.73
N SER A 126 7.89 -4.41 -21.32
CA SER A 126 7.41 -5.53 -22.12
C SER A 126 5.90 -5.47 -22.32
N LYS A 127 5.47 -5.77 -23.53
CA LYS A 127 4.05 -5.95 -23.92
C LYS A 127 3.81 -7.34 -24.53
N GLN A 128 4.73 -8.28 -24.26
CA GLN A 128 4.57 -9.64 -24.77
C GLN A 128 3.29 -10.28 -24.20
N PRO A 129 2.52 -10.95 -25.04
CA PRO A 129 1.32 -11.63 -24.58
C PRO A 129 1.63 -12.79 -23.65
N ASP A 130 0.66 -13.18 -22.89
CA ASP A 130 0.72 -14.39 -22.07
C ASP A 130 0.83 -15.64 -22.94
N PRO A 131 1.41 -16.72 -22.40
CA PRO A 131 1.40 -18.03 -23.04
C PRO A 131 -0.04 -18.50 -23.27
N PRO A 132 -0.29 -19.26 -24.34
CA PRO A 132 -1.59 -19.84 -24.58
C PRO A 132 -2.14 -20.60 -23.36
N GLY A 133 -3.40 -20.40 -23.02
CA GLY A 133 -4.06 -21.05 -21.89
C GLY A 133 -3.67 -20.53 -20.50
N LYS A 134 -2.85 -19.50 -20.40
CA LYS A 134 -2.41 -18.91 -19.13
C LYS A 134 -2.56 -17.37 -19.09
N PRO A 135 -3.79 -16.86 -19.31
CA PRO A 135 -4.02 -15.42 -19.23
C PRO A 135 -3.71 -14.89 -17.82
N GLY A 136 -3.06 -13.74 -17.74
CA GLY A 136 -2.65 -13.11 -16.48
C GLY A 136 -1.33 -13.65 -15.89
N ALA A 137 -0.61 -14.55 -16.58
CA ALA A 137 0.68 -15.06 -16.12
C ALA A 137 1.80 -14.02 -16.22
N HIS A 138 1.80 -13.19 -17.27
CA HIS A 138 2.75 -12.09 -17.49
C HIS A 138 4.23 -12.49 -17.30
N LEU A 139 4.63 -13.65 -17.81
CA LEU A 139 5.96 -14.25 -17.57
C LEU A 139 7.13 -13.42 -18.09
N ASN A 140 6.88 -12.56 -19.09
CA ASN A 140 7.91 -11.72 -19.70
C ASN A 140 7.83 -10.26 -19.24
N TRP A 141 7.10 -9.99 -18.18
CA TRP A 141 6.95 -8.64 -17.61
C TRP A 141 7.94 -8.40 -16.47
N GLY A 142 8.08 -7.14 -16.07
CA GLY A 142 8.91 -6.76 -14.92
C GLY A 142 8.22 -7.04 -13.58
N TRP A 143 8.93 -7.66 -12.67
CA TRP A 143 8.44 -7.98 -11.33
C TRP A 143 9.44 -7.53 -10.28
N ALA A 144 8.94 -6.84 -9.26
CA ALA A 144 9.71 -6.43 -8.09
C ALA A 144 9.92 -7.62 -7.15
N TRP A 145 10.75 -8.58 -7.56
CA TRP A 145 11.16 -9.72 -6.77
C TRP A 145 12.44 -10.33 -7.32
N PRO A 146 13.26 -10.99 -6.46
CA PRO A 146 14.48 -11.64 -6.94
C PRO A 146 14.25 -12.53 -8.15
N ALA A 147 15.14 -12.45 -9.13
CA ALA A 147 15.05 -13.14 -10.41
C ALA A 147 13.85 -12.74 -11.29
N ASN A 148 13.30 -11.55 -11.10
CA ASN A 148 12.14 -11.04 -11.84
C ASN A 148 10.96 -12.03 -11.82
N ARG A 149 10.64 -12.54 -10.66
CA ARG A 149 9.58 -13.54 -10.50
C ARG A 149 8.46 -13.02 -9.62
N ARG A 150 7.23 -13.31 -10.01
CA ARG A 150 6.06 -13.09 -9.17
C ARG A 150 5.99 -14.16 -8.08
N LEU A 151 5.85 -13.74 -6.84
CA LEU A 151 5.73 -14.63 -5.69
C LEU A 151 4.29 -14.69 -5.22
N MET A 152 3.43 -15.30 -6.04
CA MET A 152 1.99 -15.35 -5.78
C MET A 152 1.54 -16.66 -5.16
N TYR A 153 2.32 -17.72 -5.34
CA TYR A 153 1.91 -19.06 -4.97
C TYR A 153 2.96 -19.75 -4.11
N ASN A 154 2.47 -20.36 -3.09
CA ASN A 154 3.19 -21.25 -2.21
C ASN A 154 2.70 -22.69 -2.40
N ARG A 155 3.10 -23.58 -1.50
CA ARG A 155 2.71 -25.00 -1.53
C ARG A 155 1.21 -25.25 -1.42
N ALA A 156 0.41 -24.29 -0.96
CA ALA A 156 -1.05 -24.37 -1.00
C ALA A 156 -1.62 -24.41 -2.42
N SER A 157 -0.83 -24.08 -3.45
CA SER A 157 -1.21 -24.19 -4.86
C SER A 157 -1.22 -25.62 -5.39
N ALA A 158 -0.69 -26.58 -4.63
CA ALA A 158 -0.60 -27.98 -4.98
C ALA A 158 -1.07 -28.87 -3.82
N ASP A 159 -1.46 -30.10 -4.15
CA ASP A 159 -1.80 -31.11 -3.16
C ASP A 159 -0.54 -31.68 -2.46
N LEU A 160 -0.73 -32.62 -1.54
CA LEU A 160 0.36 -33.25 -0.78
C LEU A 160 1.34 -34.06 -1.64
N GLN A 161 0.98 -34.39 -2.87
CA GLN A 161 1.82 -35.08 -3.86
C GLN A 161 2.50 -34.07 -4.81
N GLY A 162 2.18 -32.81 -4.71
CA GLY A 162 2.71 -31.74 -5.58
C GLY A 162 1.93 -31.54 -6.88
N ASN A 163 0.74 -32.12 -7.01
CA ASN A 163 -0.12 -31.90 -8.16
C ASN A 163 -0.93 -30.62 -8.00
N PRO A 164 -1.21 -29.89 -9.06
CA PRO A 164 -2.10 -28.73 -8.98
C PRO A 164 -3.54 -29.16 -8.65
N TRP A 165 -4.24 -28.35 -7.86
CA TRP A 165 -5.63 -28.63 -7.48
C TRP A 165 -6.58 -28.69 -8.69
N SER A 166 -6.24 -28.04 -9.78
CA SER A 166 -6.92 -28.12 -11.06
C SER A 166 -6.06 -27.53 -12.17
N GLU A 167 -6.32 -27.88 -13.43
CA GLU A 167 -5.59 -27.33 -14.58
C GLU A 167 -5.73 -25.79 -14.66
N ARG A 168 -6.88 -25.25 -14.30
CA ARG A 168 -7.10 -23.79 -14.24
C ARG A 168 -6.21 -23.10 -13.22
N LYS A 169 -5.87 -23.79 -12.12
CA LYS A 169 -5.01 -23.30 -11.02
C LYS A 169 -3.58 -23.84 -11.09
N ARG A 170 -3.17 -24.35 -12.24
CA ARG A 170 -1.83 -24.90 -12.45
C ARG A 170 -0.80 -23.79 -12.61
N TRP A 171 -0.37 -23.21 -11.50
CA TRP A 171 0.66 -22.17 -11.48
C TRP A 171 2.01 -22.72 -11.02
N VAL A 172 2.00 -23.61 -10.04
CA VAL A 172 3.17 -24.32 -9.50
C VAL A 172 2.80 -25.78 -9.32
N TRP A 173 3.72 -26.69 -9.67
CA TRP A 173 3.56 -28.14 -9.46
C TRP A 173 4.90 -28.82 -9.30
N TRP A 174 4.90 -30.03 -8.75
CA TRP A 174 6.07 -30.89 -8.66
C TRP A 174 6.20 -31.73 -9.93
N ASP A 175 7.40 -31.72 -10.57
CA ASP A 175 7.65 -32.46 -11.81
C ASP A 175 8.28 -33.86 -11.56
N GLY A 176 8.42 -34.28 -10.31
CA GLY A 176 9.08 -35.51 -9.89
C GLY A 176 10.48 -35.28 -9.33
N SER A 177 11.11 -34.13 -9.63
CA SER A 177 12.46 -33.78 -9.20
C SER A 177 12.56 -32.40 -8.57
N ARG A 178 11.71 -31.48 -9.01
CA ARG A 178 11.68 -30.10 -8.53
C ARG A 178 10.29 -29.47 -8.70
N TRP A 179 10.06 -28.42 -7.94
CA TRP A 179 8.94 -27.53 -8.17
C TRP A 179 9.17 -26.68 -9.42
N THR A 180 8.19 -26.66 -10.28
CA THR A 180 8.19 -25.91 -11.54
C THR A 180 6.85 -25.23 -11.74
N GLY A 181 6.75 -24.37 -12.76
CA GLY A 181 5.49 -23.71 -13.09
C GLY A 181 5.68 -22.34 -13.72
N TYR A 182 4.58 -21.60 -13.78
CA TYR A 182 4.52 -20.26 -14.34
C TYR A 182 4.88 -19.18 -13.33
N ASP A 183 4.88 -19.54 -12.05
CA ASP A 183 5.31 -18.69 -10.96
C ASP A 183 6.51 -19.30 -10.23
N THR A 184 7.19 -18.49 -9.43
CA THR A 184 8.27 -18.98 -8.57
C THR A 184 7.68 -19.38 -7.24
N PRO A 185 7.88 -20.63 -6.81
CA PRO A 185 7.60 -21.04 -5.45
C PRO A 185 8.38 -20.18 -4.45
N ASP A 186 7.80 -19.93 -3.31
CA ASP A 186 8.41 -19.19 -2.20
C ASP A 186 9.28 -20.10 -1.29
N PHE A 187 9.72 -21.24 -1.78
CA PHE A 187 10.46 -22.26 -1.05
C PHE A 187 11.51 -22.94 -1.95
N ALA A 188 12.34 -23.80 -1.36
CA ALA A 188 13.42 -24.50 -2.07
C ALA A 188 12.87 -25.34 -3.22
N LEU A 189 13.34 -25.09 -4.44
CA LEU A 189 12.80 -25.73 -5.65
C LEU A 189 12.94 -27.26 -5.65
N THR A 190 13.96 -27.78 -5.00
CA THR A 190 14.26 -29.22 -4.95
C THR A 190 13.68 -29.95 -3.75
N LYS A 191 12.97 -29.23 -2.87
CA LYS A 191 12.36 -29.83 -1.69
C LYS A 191 11.08 -30.57 -2.08
N ALA A 192 11.12 -31.90 -2.02
CA ALA A 192 9.99 -32.73 -2.39
C ALA A 192 8.74 -32.45 -1.54
N PRO A 193 7.52 -32.65 -2.06
CA PRO A 193 6.28 -32.46 -1.30
C PRO A 193 6.23 -33.23 0.01
N ASN A 194 6.78 -34.43 0.05
CA ASN A 194 6.82 -35.30 1.22
C ASN A 194 8.08 -35.11 2.10
N ALA A 195 8.93 -34.13 1.82
CA ALA A 195 10.11 -33.88 2.62
C ALA A 195 9.69 -33.37 4.02
N PRO A 196 10.29 -33.93 5.09
CA PRO A 196 9.99 -33.51 6.46
C PRO A 196 10.57 -32.13 6.74
N ALA A 197 10.00 -31.44 7.72
CA ALA A 197 10.59 -30.25 8.30
C ALA A 197 11.94 -30.59 8.96
N GLN A 198 12.90 -29.65 8.89
CA GLN A 198 14.17 -29.78 9.61
C GLN A 198 14.12 -28.85 10.84
N PRO A 199 13.97 -29.36 12.05
CA PRO A 199 13.75 -28.56 13.26
C PRO A 199 14.85 -27.50 13.53
N ASN A 200 16.09 -27.81 13.11
CA ASN A 200 17.23 -26.90 13.24
C ASN A 200 17.59 -26.19 11.89
N GLY A 201 16.73 -26.34 10.89
CA GLY A 201 16.92 -25.71 9.58
C GLY A 201 16.77 -24.20 9.65
N VAL A 202 17.37 -23.50 8.69
CA VAL A 202 17.27 -22.06 8.54
C VAL A 202 16.38 -21.72 7.33
N GLY A 203 15.48 -20.76 7.50
CA GLY A 203 14.61 -20.30 6.41
C GLY A 203 13.73 -21.44 5.88
N LEU A 204 13.81 -21.70 4.57
CA LEU A 204 12.95 -22.68 3.90
C LEU A 204 13.26 -24.14 4.26
N ASP A 205 14.41 -24.44 4.82
CA ASP A 205 14.76 -25.79 5.26
C ASP A 205 14.02 -26.19 6.54
N ALA A 206 13.59 -25.23 7.33
CA ALA A 206 12.80 -25.47 8.53
C ALA A 206 11.38 -25.98 8.24
N LEU A 207 10.90 -25.84 7.00
CA LEU A 207 9.53 -26.17 6.61
C LEU A 207 9.41 -27.59 6.05
N ALA A 208 8.30 -28.27 6.29
CA ALA A 208 7.96 -29.47 5.55
C ALA A 208 7.62 -29.14 4.09
N GLY A 209 7.82 -30.08 3.17
CA GLY A 209 7.46 -29.93 1.76
C GLY A 209 5.96 -29.72 1.54
N THR A 210 5.12 -30.10 2.51
CA THR A 210 3.66 -29.98 2.49
C THR A 210 3.13 -28.71 3.16
N ASP A 211 3.99 -27.88 3.78
CA ASP A 211 3.53 -26.67 4.47
C ASP A 211 2.96 -25.66 3.47
N PRO A 212 1.73 -25.16 3.69
CA PRO A 212 1.05 -24.32 2.70
C PRO A 212 1.57 -22.88 2.64
N PHE A 213 2.28 -22.42 3.66
CA PHE A 213 2.81 -21.05 3.77
C PHE A 213 4.26 -21.04 4.20
N ILE A 214 4.90 -19.86 4.06
CA ILE A 214 6.19 -19.60 4.69
C ILE A 214 5.96 -19.48 6.20
N MET A 215 5.97 -20.62 6.87
CA MET A 215 5.92 -20.70 8.32
C MET A 215 7.18 -21.41 8.81
N LYS A 216 7.65 -21.05 10.00
CA LYS A 216 8.68 -21.85 10.65
C LYS A 216 8.09 -23.19 11.10
N ALA A 217 8.96 -24.20 11.25
CA ALA A 217 8.54 -25.54 11.67
C ALA A 217 7.82 -25.56 13.04
N ASP A 218 8.01 -24.53 13.86
CA ASP A 218 7.31 -24.34 15.13
C ASP A 218 5.85 -23.90 14.97
N GLY A 219 5.42 -23.58 13.75
CA GLY A 219 4.06 -23.12 13.47
C GLY A 219 3.76 -21.69 13.94
N VAL A 220 4.78 -20.93 14.32
CA VAL A 220 4.64 -19.58 14.88
C VAL A 220 4.84 -18.53 13.78
N GLY A 221 3.94 -17.54 13.72
CA GLY A 221 4.14 -16.33 12.94
C GLY A 221 5.21 -15.45 13.58
N TRP A 222 6.22 -15.08 12.79
CA TRP A 222 7.30 -14.23 13.27
C TRP A 222 7.08 -12.79 12.81
N LEU A 223 6.99 -11.88 13.78
CA LEU A 223 6.90 -10.45 13.52
C LEU A 223 8.30 -9.84 13.72
N TYR A 224 8.74 -9.07 12.72
CA TYR A 224 9.96 -8.28 12.84
C TYR A 224 9.66 -6.96 13.53
N VAL A 225 9.82 -6.92 14.85
CA VAL A 225 9.61 -5.72 15.67
C VAL A 225 10.85 -5.53 16.57
N PRO A 226 11.90 -4.84 16.06
CA PRO A 226 13.19 -4.74 16.76
C PRO A 226 13.09 -4.15 18.16
N SER A 227 12.15 -3.25 18.40
CA SER A 227 11.90 -2.61 19.70
C SER A 227 10.90 -3.35 20.60
N GLY A 228 10.40 -4.50 20.17
CA GLY A 228 9.28 -5.18 20.82
C GLY A 228 7.93 -4.54 20.53
N LEU A 229 6.84 -5.25 20.85
CA LEU A 229 5.48 -4.75 20.75
C LEU A 229 5.10 -3.97 22.02
N VAL A 230 4.54 -2.77 21.86
CA VAL A 230 4.10 -1.93 22.98
C VAL A 230 2.90 -2.54 23.72
N ASP A 231 2.04 -3.21 22.99
CA ASP A 231 0.80 -3.83 23.48
C ASP A 231 0.93 -5.33 23.78
N GLY A 232 2.18 -5.84 23.82
CA GLY A 232 2.49 -7.21 24.19
C GLY A 232 2.64 -8.18 23.01
N PRO A 233 2.94 -9.46 23.30
CA PRO A 233 3.31 -10.44 22.29
C PRO A 233 2.15 -10.93 21.41
N LEU A 234 0.92 -10.66 21.80
CA LEU A 234 -0.27 -11.01 21.04
C LEU A 234 -1.04 -9.75 20.68
N PRO A 235 -1.53 -9.63 19.44
CA PRO A 235 -2.41 -8.54 19.06
C PRO A 235 -3.63 -8.53 19.98
N THR A 236 -3.87 -7.40 20.62
CA THR A 236 -5.02 -7.21 21.48
C THR A 236 -5.98 -6.22 20.83
N GLN A 237 -7.26 -6.59 20.72
CA GLN A 237 -8.27 -5.67 20.29
C GLN A 237 -8.67 -4.77 21.44
N TYR A 238 -8.57 -3.48 21.24
CA TYR A 238 -9.06 -2.45 22.14
C TYR A 238 -10.24 -1.72 21.51
N GLU A 239 -11.03 -1.04 22.37
CA GLU A 239 -12.03 -0.10 21.89
C GLU A 239 -11.34 1.02 21.06
N PRO A 240 -12.08 1.61 20.09
CA PRO A 240 -11.60 2.81 19.39
C PRO A 240 -11.29 3.95 20.39
N ALA A 241 -10.50 4.92 19.93
CA ALA A 241 -10.20 6.11 20.74
C ALA A 241 -11.46 6.86 21.22
N GLU A 242 -12.52 6.81 20.44
CA GLU A 242 -13.83 7.40 20.73
C GLU A 242 -14.94 6.38 20.50
N SER A 243 -15.91 6.33 21.38
CA SER A 243 -17.09 5.44 21.26
C SER A 243 -18.36 6.15 21.69
N PRO A 244 -19.47 6.01 20.94
CA PRO A 244 -20.75 6.60 21.31
C PRO A 244 -21.45 5.87 22.48
N ILE A 245 -20.90 4.75 22.94
CA ILE A 245 -21.44 3.94 24.04
C ILE A 245 -20.31 3.39 24.90
N HIS A 246 -20.61 3.04 26.13
CA HIS A 246 -19.78 2.16 26.94
C HIS A 246 -19.90 0.73 26.45
N ASN A 247 -18.75 0.03 26.32
CA ASN A 247 -18.76 -1.39 26.01
C ASN A 247 -19.32 -2.19 27.19
N PRO A 248 -20.42 -2.95 27.01
CA PRO A 248 -21.04 -3.72 28.11
C PRO A 248 -20.24 -4.97 28.49
N LEU A 249 -19.30 -5.43 27.65
CA LEU A 249 -18.58 -6.69 27.86
C LEU A 249 -17.25 -6.50 28.60
N TYR A 250 -16.64 -5.32 28.52
CA TYR A 250 -15.30 -5.05 29.07
C TYR A 250 -15.30 -3.84 30.00
N LYS A 251 -14.50 -3.93 31.06
CA LYS A 251 -14.25 -2.78 31.94
C LYS A 251 -13.34 -1.75 31.29
N GLN A 252 -12.42 -2.22 30.42
CA GLN A 252 -11.52 -1.36 29.66
C GLN A 252 -12.31 -0.72 28.52
N GLN A 253 -12.44 0.60 28.53
CA GLN A 253 -13.26 1.35 27.57
C GLN A 253 -12.43 2.07 26.49
N SER A 254 -11.11 2.02 26.57
CA SER A 254 -10.21 2.61 25.59
C SER A 254 -8.88 1.87 25.56
N SER A 255 -8.10 2.01 24.50
CA SER A 255 -6.75 1.46 24.43
C SER A 255 -5.82 2.19 25.41
N PRO A 256 -5.18 1.48 26.36
CA PRO A 256 -4.26 2.09 27.32
C PRO A 256 -2.91 2.47 26.70
N VAL A 257 -2.62 1.98 25.49
CA VAL A 257 -1.35 2.16 24.78
C VAL A 257 -1.51 2.98 23.51
N LEU A 258 -2.67 3.54 23.28
CA LEU A 258 -2.98 4.38 22.12
C LEU A 258 -1.96 5.54 22.02
N LYS A 259 -1.41 5.75 20.84
CA LYS A 259 -0.67 6.98 20.54
C LYS A 259 -1.66 8.11 20.29
N TYR A 260 -1.70 9.04 21.21
CA TYR A 260 -2.52 10.23 21.11
C TYR A 260 -1.65 11.49 21.11
N TRP A 261 -1.71 12.24 20.03
CA TRP A 261 -1.03 13.53 19.93
C TRP A 261 -1.92 14.62 20.52
N LYS A 262 -1.76 14.82 21.81
CA LYS A 262 -2.49 15.86 22.55
C LYS A 262 -1.97 17.24 22.17
N GLN A 263 -2.79 17.97 21.42
CA GLN A 263 -2.49 19.35 20.98
C GLN A 263 -3.78 20.12 20.80
N ASP A 264 -3.68 21.45 20.70
CA ASP A 264 -4.80 22.30 20.38
C ASP A 264 -5.41 21.90 19.03
N GLY A 265 -6.75 21.84 18.97
CA GLY A 265 -7.47 21.39 17.76
C GLY A 265 -7.59 19.86 17.59
N ASN A 266 -7.04 19.06 18.52
CA ASN A 266 -7.19 17.60 18.49
C ASN A 266 -7.83 17.02 19.77
N PRO A 267 -8.97 17.54 20.28
CA PRO A 267 -9.65 16.96 21.43
C PRO A 267 -10.30 15.62 21.06
N LEU A 268 -10.37 14.71 22.04
CA LEU A 268 -11.17 13.49 21.96
C LEU A 268 -12.50 13.69 22.71
N ALA A 269 -13.57 13.10 22.19
CA ALA A 269 -14.81 12.96 22.93
C ALA A 269 -14.61 11.98 24.10
N SER A 270 -15.31 12.20 25.19
CA SER A 270 -15.47 11.18 26.23
C SER A 270 -16.27 9.99 25.70
N VAL A 271 -16.06 8.81 26.29
CA VAL A 271 -16.87 7.64 25.94
C VAL A 271 -18.34 7.93 26.28
N ALA A 272 -19.23 7.64 25.33
CA ALA A 272 -20.67 7.89 25.42
C ALA A 272 -21.05 9.38 25.59
N ASP A 273 -20.27 10.29 24.99
CA ASP A 273 -20.55 11.72 24.98
C ASP A 273 -21.90 12.00 24.27
N PRO A 274 -22.89 12.59 24.96
CA PRO A 274 -24.20 12.85 24.36
C PRO A 274 -24.15 13.90 23.23
N ALA A 275 -23.10 14.71 23.14
CA ALA A 275 -22.92 15.65 22.05
C ALA A 275 -22.58 14.97 20.72
N TYR A 276 -22.01 13.75 20.76
CA TYR A 276 -21.58 13.00 19.58
C TYR A 276 -22.10 11.55 19.63
N PRO A 277 -23.41 11.34 19.48
CA PRO A 277 -24.06 10.06 19.77
C PRO A 277 -23.95 9.00 18.68
N TYR A 278 -23.31 9.30 17.55
CA TYR A 278 -23.23 8.40 16.40
C TYR A 278 -21.78 7.98 16.12
N VAL A 279 -21.60 6.75 15.61
CA VAL A 279 -20.31 6.32 15.10
C VAL A 279 -20.21 6.64 13.62
N ILE A 280 -19.09 7.25 13.21
CA ILE A 280 -18.81 7.55 11.81
C ILE A 280 -17.60 6.75 11.32
N THR A 281 -17.67 6.33 10.07
CA THR A 281 -16.55 5.73 9.35
C THR A 281 -16.28 6.47 8.05
N THR A 282 -15.02 6.47 7.62
CA THR A 282 -14.65 6.98 6.31
C THR A 282 -14.44 5.83 5.33
N TYR A 283 -14.73 6.06 4.05
CA TYR A 283 -14.56 5.06 2.99
C TYR A 283 -14.23 5.71 1.64
N ARG A 284 -13.97 4.87 0.63
CA ARG A 284 -13.60 5.27 -0.72
C ARG A 284 -14.74 5.02 -1.71
N LEU A 285 -14.76 5.85 -2.75
CA LEU A 285 -15.59 5.67 -3.94
C LEU A 285 -14.73 5.17 -5.09
N THR A 286 -15.37 4.67 -6.15
CA THR A 286 -14.70 4.28 -7.38
C THR A 286 -14.42 5.47 -8.31
N GLU A 287 -15.18 6.52 -8.20
CA GLU A 287 -15.13 7.72 -9.05
C GLU A 287 -13.96 8.64 -8.71
N HIS A 288 -13.48 8.60 -7.49
CA HIS A 288 -12.34 9.40 -7.05
C HIS A 288 -11.19 8.55 -6.51
N TYR A 289 -9.96 9.02 -6.71
CA TYR A 289 -8.74 8.34 -6.32
C TYR A 289 -8.09 8.98 -5.09
N LEU A 290 -7.79 8.18 -4.06
CA LEU A 290 -7.19 8.60 -2.79
C LEU A 290 -7.94 9.80 -2.18
N SER A 291 -7.22 10.88 -1.83
CA SER A 291 -7.80 12.13 -1.33
C SER A 291 -8.62 12.90 -2.35
N GLY A 292 -8.69 12.41 -3.59
CA GLY A 292 -9.35 13.09 -4.70
C GLY A 292 -8.54 14.23 -5.32
N ALA A 293 -7.37 14.54 -4.78
CA ALA A 293 -6.56 15.66 -5.25
C ALA A 293 -6.21 15.59 -6.74
N MET A 294 -6.05 14.39 -7.30
CA MET A 294 -5.81 14.21 -8.73
C MET A 294 -7.11 14.06 -9.53
N SER A 295 -8.07 13.31 -9.02
CA SER A 295 -9.29 12.95 -9.77
C SER A 295 -10.32 14.08 -9.84
N ARG A 296 -10.34 15.00 -8.86
CA ARG A 296 -11.24 16.18 -8.88
C ARG A 296 -10.92 17.22 -9.96
N TRP A 297 -9.78 17.07 -10.66
CA TRP A 297 -9.42 17.85 -11.83
C TRP A 297 -9.85 17.20 -13.16
N LEU A 298 -10.38 15.99 -13.13
CA LEU A 298 -10.82 15.29 -14.33
C LEU A 298 -12.33 15.52 -14.53
N PRO A 299 -12.74 16.16 -15.64
CA PRO A 299 -14.14 16.56 -15.84
C PRO A 299 -15.11 15.40 -15.73
N VAL A 300 -14.82 14.25 -16.36
CA VAL A 300 -15.68 13.07 -16.34
C VAL A 300 -15.89 12.53 -14.93
N LEU A 301 -14.83 12.45 -14.11
CA LEU A 301 -14.94 11.97 -12.75
C LEU A 301 -15.64 12.97 -11.84
N SER A 302 -15.42 14.27 -12.08
CA SER A 302 -16.11 15.34 -11.37
C SER A 302 -17.60 15.40 -11.70
N GLU A 303 -17.99 15.08 -12.93
CA GLU A 303 -19.39 14.97 -13.34
C GLU A 303 -20.07 13.74 -12.71
N LEU A 304 -19.37 12.60 -12.67
CA LEU A 304 -19.89 11.37 -12.06
C LEU A 304 -20.10 11.50 -10.55
N MET A 305 -19.25 12.24 -9.86
CA MET A 305 -19.34 12.42 -8.41
C MET A 305 -18.95 13.85 -8.01
N PRO A 306 -19.90 14.81 -8.13
CA PRO A 306 -19.58 16.24 -8.01
C PRO A 306 -19.55 16.76 -6.56
N GLU A 307 -20.26 16.13 -5.63
CA GLU A 307 -20.50 16.68 -4.29
C GLU A 307 -20.11 15.71 -3.17
N VAL A 308 -19.55 16.25 -2.10
CA VAL A 308 -19.35 15.50 -0.87
C VAL A 308 -20.69 15.15 -0.25
N PHE A 309 -20.81 13.93 0.23
CA PHE A 309 -22.03 13.46 0.88
C PHE A 309 -21.72 12.66 2.15
N VAL A 310 -22.76 12.47 2.96
CA VAL A 310 -22.76 11.61 4.15
C VAL A 310 -23.92 10.64 4.07
N GLU A 311 -23.63 9.35 4.22
CA GLU A 311 -24.67 8.31 4.24
C GLU A 311 -25.30 8.20 5.63
N LEU A 312 -26.62 8.22 5.65
CA LEU A 312 -27.46 8.12 6.86
C LEU A 312 -28.48 7.01 6.68
N SER A 313 -28.79 6.30 7.76
CA SER A 313 -29.94 5.38 7.74
C SER A 313 -31.26 6.13 7.62
N PRO A 314 -32.32 5.51 7.05
CA PRO A 314 -33.67 6.09 7.04
C PRO A 314 -34.19 6.39 8.43
N GLU A 315 -33.79 5.62 9.45
CA GLU A 315 -34.14 5.80 10.84
C GLU A 315 -33.54 7.11 11.39
N LEU A 316 -32.22 7.29 11.22
CA LEU A 316 -31.52 8.51 11.65
C LEU A 316 -32.06 9.74 10.92
N ALA A 317 -32.26 9.62 9.60
CA ALA A 317 -32.83 10.72 8.81
C ALA A 317 -34.17 11.20 9.32
N ARG A 318 -35.10 10.26 9.68
CA ARG A 318 -36.38 10.58 10.27
C ARG A 318 -36.26 11.21 11.66
N GLU A 319 -35.38 10.69 12.50
CA GLU A 319 -35.14 11.26 13.84
C GLU A 319 -34.68 12.71 13.80
N LYS A 320 -33.87 13.04 12.77
CA LYS A 320 -33.29 14.38 12.58
C LYS A 320 -34.09 15.29 11.63
N GLY A 321 -35.19 14.82 11.05
CA GLY A 321 -35.97 15.58 10.06
C GLY A 321 -35.17 15.90 8.79
N ILE A 322 -34.28 14.99 8.40
CA ILE A 322 -33.40 15.12 7.22
C ILE A 322 -34.03 14.32 6.06
N GLU A 323 -34.13 14.96 4.91
CA GLU A 323 -34.53 14.32 3.66
C GLU A 323 -33.29 14.02 2.80
N ASN A 324 -33.46 13.11 1.84
CA ASN A 324 -32.38 12.79 0.89
C ASN A 324 -31.99 14.05 0.10
N LEU A 325 -30.70 14.29 -0.05
CA LEU A 325 -30.08 15.47 -0.68
C LEU A 325 -30.19 16.78 0.11
N ASP A 326 -30.72 16.79 1.32
CA ASP A 326 -30.58 17.94 2.20
C ASP A 326 -29.13 18.26 2.48
N TRP A 327 -28.82 19.52 2.70
CA TRP A 327 -27.56 19.89 3.30
C TRP A 327 -27.59 19.61 4.81
N VAL A 328 -26.52 18.99 5.27
CA VAL A 328 -26.33 18.65 6.68
C VAL A 328 -24.95 19.11 7.16
N ILE A 329 -24.85 19.31 8.45
CA ILE A 329 -23.60 19.54 9.16
C ILE A 329 -23.25 18.25 9.91
N VAL A 330 -22.09 17.70 9.62
CA VAL A 330 -21.47 16.62 10.39
C VAL A 330 -20.45 17.25 11.32
N SER A 331 -20.54 16.98 12.60
CA SER A 331 -19.64 17.56 13.61
C SER A 331 -18.96 16.50 14.45
N SER A 332 -17.72 16.76 14.83
CA SER A 332 -16.92 16.01 15.82
C SER A 332 -16.39 17.00 16.86
N PRO A 333 -15.69 16.56 17.92
CA PRO A 333 -15.04 17.48 18.84
C PRO A 333 -14.05 18.45 18.19
N ARG A 334 -13.58 18.16 16.96
CA ARG A 334 -12.50 18.88 16.25
C ARG A 334 -13.00 19.87 15.20
N ALA A 335 -14.05 19.49 14.46
CA ALA A 335 -14.53 20.29 13.34
C ALA A 335 -16.02 20.07 13.05
N ARG A 336 -16.49 20.91 12.13
CA ARG A 336 -17.82 20.82 11.51
C ARG A 336 -17.61 20.84 10.00
N VAL A 337 -18.17 19.88 9.29
CA VAL A 337 -18.11 19.79 7.83
C VAL A 337 -19.52 19.75 7.25
N ARG A 338 -19.67 20.31 6.06
CA ARG A 338 -20.93 20.39 5.33
C ARG A 338 -20.97 19.35 4.22
N ALA A 339 -22.05 18.57 4.15
CA ALA A 339 -22.21 17.53 3.14
C ALA A 339 -23.68 17.38 2.72
N LYS A 340 -23.92 16.72 1.59
CA LYS A 340 -25.27 16.29 1.20
C LYS A 340 -25.65 15.03 1.96
N ALA A 341 -26.87 14.93 2.42
CA ALA A 341 -27.39 13.70 3.01
C ALA A 341 -27.72 12.68 1.92
N LEU A 342 -27.14 11.51 2.00
CA LEU A 342 -27.54 10.34 1.22
C LEU A 342 -28.26 9.35 2.14
N VAL A 343 -29.59 9.36 2.07
CA VAL A 343 -30.42 8.48 2.91
C VAL A 343 -30.45 7.08 2.27
N THR A 344 -29.83 6.11 2.95
CA THR A 344 -29.63 4.77 2.40
C THR A 344 -29.75 3.67 3.46
N ARG A 345 -30.20 2.49 3.04
CA ARG A 345 -30.24 1.31 3.89
C ARG A 345 -28.88 0.64 4.10
N ARG A 346 -27.83 1.14 3.52
CA ARG A 346 -26.46 0.58 3.71
C ARG A 346 -25.93 0.82 5.12
N MET A 347 -26.31 1.95 5.76
CA MET A 347 -25.88 2.33 7.11
C MET A 347 -26.91 1.86 8.14
N TRP A 348 -26.93 0.55 8.40
CA TRP A 348 -27.86 -0.02 9.38
C TRP A 348 -27.54 0.44 10.80
N PRO A 349 -28.54 0.84 11.60
CA PRO A 349 -28.31 1.07 13.01
C PRO A 349 -27.96 -0.23 13.74
N LEU A 350 -26.98 -0.17 14.61
CA LEU A 350 -26.59 -1.28 15.47
C LEU A 350 -27.50 -1.38 16.66
N ARG A 351 -27.69 -2.59 17.18
CA ARG A 351 -28.41 -2.86 18.44
C ARG A 351 -27.40 -3.37 19.47
N ILE A 352 -27.04 -2.56 20.45
CA ILE A 352 -26.01 -2.87 21.43
C ILE A 352 -26.61 -2.61 22.82
N ASP A 353 -26.71 -3.64 23.66
CA ASP A 353 -27.28 -3.58 25.02
C ASP A 353 -28.64 -2.87 25.06
N GLY A 354 -29.52 -3.25 24.12
CA GLY A 354 -30.87 -2.66 24.02
C GLY A 354 -30.94 -1.26 23.43
N ARG A 355 -29.80 -0.61 23.16
CA ARG A 355 -29.73 0.73 22.58
C ARG A 355 -29.58 0.66 21.06
N THR A 356 -30.09 1.68 20.38
CA THR A 356 -29.83 1.91 18.97
C THR A 356 -28.61 2.80 18.83
N VAL A 357 -27.60 2.35 18.10
CA VAL A 357 -26.40 3.13 17.74
C VAL A 357 -26.42 3.34 16.25
N HIS A 358 -26.60 4.57 15.81
CA HIS A 358 -26.57 4.90 14.38
C HIS A 358 -25.16 4.94 13.85
N GLN A 359 -25.01 4.45 12.63
CA GLN A 359 -23.79 4.50 11.84
C GLN A 359 -23.91 5.57 10.75
N VAL A 360 -22.85 6.29 10.54
CA VAL A 360 -22.71 7.34 9.52
C VAL A 360 -21.51 7.02 8.66
N GLY A 361 -21.63 7.18 7.35
CA GLY A 361 -20.55 6.93 6.41
C GLY A 361 -20.20 8.18 5.61
N MET A 362 -18.93 8.53 5.50
CA MET A 362 -18.50 9.69 4.73
C MET A 362 -17.30 9.36 3.84
N PRO A 363 -17.39 9.60 2.51
CA PRO A 363 -16.23 9.45 1.64
C PRO A 363 -15.22 10.56 1.91
N TRP A 364 -13.92 10.26 1.75
CA TRP A 364 -12.83 11.17 2.12
C TRP A 364 -12.11 11.84 0.94
N HIS A 365 -12.73 11.85 -0.24
CA HIS A 365 -12.11 12.29 -1.49
C HIS A 365 -12.19 13.81 -1.77
N TRP A 366 -12.78 14.60 -0.89
CA TRP A 366 -12.96 16.05 -1.11
C TRP A 366 -11.93 16.90 -0.38
N GLY A 367 -11.84 18.13 -0.80
CA GLY A 367 -10.95 19.17 -0.31
C GLY A 367 -11.19 20.47 -1.10
N TYR A 368 -10.38 21.47 -0.85
CA TYR A 368 -10.59 22.86 -1.30
C TYR A 368 -10.24 23.13 -2.77
N GLU A 369 -9.51 22.25 -3.46
CA GLU A 369 -9.04 22.45 -4.83
C GLU A 369 -9.59 21.39 -5.80
N GLY A 370 -9.90 21.80 -7.03
CA GLY A 370 -10.39 20.95 -8.11
C GLY A 370 -11.51 21.61 -8.91
N ILE A 371 -12.01 20.91 -9.95
CA ILE A 371 -13.24 21.30 -10.66
C ILE A 371 -14.42 21.21 -9.69
N VAL A 372 -14.40 20.19 -8.85
CA VAL A 372 -15.32 20.01 -7.72
C VAL A 372 -14.58 20.10 -6.41
N THR A 373 -15.20 20.73 -5.43
CA THR A 373 -14.64 20.96 -4.09
C THR A 373 -15.63 20.55 -3.02
N GLY A 374 -15.18 20.46 -1.78
CA GLY A 374 -16.01 20.16 -0.61
C GLY A 374 -15.16 20.03 0.65
N ASP A 375 -15.81 20.00 1.80
CA ASP A 375 -15.12 19.86 3.07
C ASP A 375 -14.45 18.49 3.19
N ALA A 376 -13.28 18.46 3.83
CA ALA A 376 -12.51 17.25 4.00
C ALA A 376 -12.97 16.43 5.21
N ALA A 377 -13.32 15.17 5.00
CA ALA A 377 -13.69 14.26 6.08
C ALA A 377 -12.58 14.11 7.15
N ASN A 378 -11.32 14.33 6.76
CA ASN A 378 -10.19 14.27 7.68
C ASN A 378 -10.20 15.34 8.78
N GLU A 379 -10.92 16.45 8.59
CA GLU A 379 -11.09 17.45 9.65
C GLU A 379 -11.85 16.91 10.86
N LEU A 380 -12.68 15.90 10.64
CA LEU A 380 -13.46 15.25 11.70
C LEU A 380 -12.63 14.24 12.50
N THR A 381 -11.52 13.72 11.97
CA THR A 381 -10.74 12.64 12.56
C THR A 381 -9.77 13.14 13.62
N ALA A 382 -9.51 12.32 14.66
CA ALA A 382 -8.50 12.61 15.65
C ALA A 382 -7.09 12.17 15.17
N LEU A 383 -6.06 12.84 15.62
CA LEU A 383 -4.68 12.38 15.50
C LEU A 383 -4.42 11.32 16.58
N VAL A 384 -4.78 10.11 16.27
CA VAL A 384 -4.56 8.91 17.08
C VAL A 384 -4.01 7.81 16.19
N GLY A 385 -3.16 6.98 16.71
CA GLY A 385 -2.55 5.89 15.98
C GLY A 385 -2.31 4.67 16.85
N ASP A 386 -2.10 3.53 16.19
CA ASP A 386 -1.71 2.33 16.88
C ASP A 386 -0.36 2.50 17.60
N PRO A 387 -0.13 1.76 18.69
CA PRO A 387 1.04 1.98 19.54
C PRO A 387 2.38 1.63 18.88
N ASN A 388 2.40 0.70 17.91
CA ASN A 388 3.63 0.16 17.35
C ASN A 388 4.14 0.97 16.16
N VAL A 389 3.29 1.24 15.17
CA VAL A 389 3.68 1.85 13.89
C VAL A 389 2.99 3.17 13.61
N SER A 390 2.14 3.63 14.52
CA SER A 390 1.42 4.91 14.41
C SER A 390 0.46 4.98 13.23
N ILE A 391 -0.10 3.84 12.78
CA ILE A 391 -1.14 3.83 11.78
C ILE A 391 -2.36 4.56 12.32
N HIS A 392 -2.85 5.52 11.55
CA HIS A 392 -3.95 6.38 11.93
C HIS A 392 -5.28 5.62 12.10
N GLU A 393 -5.93 5.82 13.24
CA GLU A 393 -7.25 5.28 13.53
C GLU A 393 -8.34 6.23 13.01
N GLY A 394 -8.68 6.13 11.73
CA GLY A 394 -9.66 7.00 11.08
C GLY A 394 -10.96 6.30 10.66
N LYS A 395 -11.29 5.14 11.24
CA LYS A 395 -12.41 4.31 10.78
C LYS A 395 -13.55 4.14 11.76
N ALA A 396 -13.35 4.47 13.01
CA ALA A 396 -14.39 4.45 14.01
C ALA A 396 -14.15 5.60 15.00
N PHE A 397 -14.87 6.66 14.84
CA PHE A 397 -14.86 7.83 15.71
C PHE A 397 -16.28 8.37 15.86
N VAL A 398 -16.48 9.36 16.70
CA VAL A 398 -17.82 9.84 17.01
C VAL A 398 -18.21 11.10 16.26
N CYS A 399 -19.50 11.25 15.97
CA CYS A 399 -20.04 12.45 15.34
C CYS A 399 -21.46 12.76 15.81
N ASN A 400 -21.92 13.96 15.48
CA ASN A 400 -23.32 14.34 15.39
C ASN A 400 -23.66 14.77 13.97
N VAL A 401 -24.93 14.68 13.59
CA VAL A 401 -25.44 15.10 12.29
C VAL A 401 -26.68 15.94 12.51
N GLU A 402 -26.74 17.12 11.88
CA GLU A 402 -27.85 18.05 11.98
C GLU A 402 -28.19 18.59 10.59
N LYS A 403 -29.46 18.94 10.37
CA LYS A 403 -29.86 19.68 9.15
C LYS A 403 -29.18 21.04 9.15
N ALA A 404 -28.62 21.46 7.98
CA ALA A 404 -27.87 22.70 7.85
C ALA A 404 -28.77 23.92 7.78
#